data_658345e406cd865f5ee3ed46fce815b6
#
_entry.id   658345e406cd865f5ee3ed46fce815b6
#
_cell.length_a   1.000
_cell.length_b   1.000
_cell.length_c   1.000
_cell.angle_alpha   90.00
_cell.angle_beta   90.00
_cell.angle_gamma   90.00
#
_symmetry.space_group_name_H-M   'P 1'
#
loop_
_entity.id
_entity.type
_entity.pdbx_description
1 polymer ?
#
loop_
_entity_poly.entity_id
_entity_poly.type
_entity_poly.pdbx_seq_one_letter_code
_entity_poly.pdbx_strand_id
1 'polypeptide(L)'
;VDEFAIKMLMNYNEKEFKSVSAGDLDIDTPEEKEEIKAKEEDAKDMFKCMEEKLSGKVKSVKLSKRLKTHPVCLSSEGEVSVEMEKVLNAMPNDQKVQANKVLEINPDHPVFETLKNLYSSDNDKLEKYSKLLYNQALMIEGMPVEDPVEFSNLVCELMV
;
A
#
# COMPACT_ATOMS: atom_id res chain seq x y z
N VAL A 1 3.80 9.46 -18.28
CA VAL A 1 3.93 10.77 -18.95
C VAL A 1 2.68 11.61 -18.71
N ASP A 2 1.48 11.04 -18.77
CA ASP A 2 0.22 11.76 -18.66
C ASP A 2 -0.02 12.35 -17.27
N GLU A 3 0.45 11.68 -16.20
CA GLU A 3 0.34 12.19 -14.83
C GLU A 3 1.09 13.52 -14.64
N PHE A 4 2.24 13.69 -15.28
CA PHE A 4 2.99 14.95 -15.23
C PHE A 4 2.22 16.08 -15.94
N ALA A 5 1.63 15.78 -17.09
CA ALA A 5 0.83 16.75 -17.85
C ALA A 5 -0.44 17.17 -17.07
N ILE A 6 -1.12 16.22 -16.43
CA ILE A 6 -2.32 16.49 -15.63
C ILE A 6 -1.99 17.32 -14.39
N LYS A 7 -0.87 17.07 -13.73
CA LYS A 7 -0.41 17.89 -12.60
C LYS A 7 -0.07 19.33 -12.99
N MET A 8 0.44 19.54 -14.20
CA MET A 8 0.68 20.87 -14.74
C MET A 8 -0.61 21.60 -15.15
N LEU A 9 -1.62 20.85 -15.59
CA LEU A 9 -2.90 21.39 -16.03
C LEU A 9 -3.78 21.84 -14.86
N MET A 10 -3.60 21.26 -13.67
CA MET A 10 -4.31 21.52 -12.40
C MET A 10 -5.83 21.37 -12.46
N ASN A 11 -6.49 21.98 -13.43
CA ASN A 11 -7.94 21.92 -13.60
C ASN A 11 -8.37 21.86 -15.07
N TYR A 12 -9.59 21.39 -15.30
CA TYR A 12 -10.24 21.39 -16.60
C TYR A 12 -11.74 21.71 -16.44
N ASN A 13 -12.24 22.67 -17.21
CA ASN A 13 -13.64 23.14 -17.10
C ASN A 13 -14.06 23.49 -15.67
N GLU A 14 -13.23 24.26 -14.96
CA GLU A 14 -13.47 24.69 -13.57
C GLU A 14 -13.51 23.55 -12.53
N LYS A 15 -13.08 22.34 -12.91
CA LYS A 15 -12.97 21.17 -12.03
C LYS A 15 -11.50 20.81 -11.82
N GLU A 16 -11.16 20.62 -10.56
CA GLU A 16 -9.81 20.15 -10.17
C GLU A 16 -9.65 18.65 -10.45
N PHE A 17 -8.46 18.26 -10.93
CA PHE A 17 -8.10 16.86 -11.02
C PHE A 17 -7.78 16.31 -9.64
N LYS A 18 -8.36 15.15 -9.29
CA LYS A 18 -7.97 14.37 -8.12
C LYS A 18 -7.33 13.07 -8.55
N SER A 19 -6.19 12.74 -7.95
CA SER A 19 -5.52 11.48 -8.21
C SER A 19 -6.28 10.32 -7.56
N VAL A 20 -6.63 9.33 -8.35
CA VAL A 20 -7.25 8.08 -7.86
C VAL A 20 -6.26 7.27 -7.00
N SER A 21 -4.96 7.44 -7.24
CA SER A 21 -3.89 6.75 -6.49
C SER A 21 -3.54 7.43 -5.17
N ALA A 22 -4.03 8.63 -4.90
CA ALA A 22 -3.75 9.37 -3.67
C ALA A 22 -4.64 8.98 -2.47
N GLY A 23 -5.38 7.90 -2.56
CA GLY A 23 -5.98 7.23 -1.40
C GLY A 23 -7.25 7.85 -0.79
N ASP A 24 -7.53 9.12 -0.96
CA ASP A 24 -8.68 9.80 -0.32
C ASP A 24 -9.68 10.32 -1.36
N LEU A 25 -10.37 9.40 -2.00
CA LEU A 25 -11.54 9.73 -2.80
C LEU A 25 -12.77 9.71 -1.89
N ASP A 26 -13.42 10.86 -1.74
CA ASP A 26 -14.65 11.02 -0.96
C ASP A 26 -15.87 10.50 -1.74
N ILE A 27 -15.84 9.20 -2.11
CA ILE A 27 -16.87 8.52 -2.90
C ILE A 27 -17.72 7.58 -2.02
N ASP A 28 -17.26 7.31 -0.79
CA ASP A 28 -17.91 6.37 0.12
C ASP A 28 -19.19 6.95 0.72
N THR A 29 -20.18 6.09 0.93
CA THR A 29 -21.36 6.45 1.71
C THR A 29 -20.98 6.71 3.18
N PRO A 30 -21.78 7.47 3.94
CA PRO A 30 -21.53 7.70 5.37
C PRO A 30 -21.43 6.39 6.17
N GLU A 31 -22.22 5.39 5.81
CA GLU A 31 -22.26 4.08 6.47
C GLU A 31 -20.96 3.29 6.20
N GLU A 32 -20.48 3.23 4.95
CA GLU A 32 -19.21 2.60 4.60
C GLU A 32 -18.01 3.27 5.30
N LYS A 33 -18.05 4.59 5.44
CA LYS A 33 -17.02 5.34 6.18
C LYS A 33 -16.95 4.98 7.67
N GLU A 34 -18.10 4.79 8.31
CA GLU A 34 -18.17 4.41 9.72
C GLU A 34 -17.68 2.97 9.93
N GLU A 35 -18.06 2.04 9.07
CA GLU A 35 -17.59 0.65 9.14
C GLU A 35 -16.08 0.54 8.96
N ILE A 36 -15.51 1.23 7.96
CA ILE A 36 -14.07 1.22 7.71
C ILE A 36 -13.32 1.85 8.88
N LYS A 37 -13.81 2.98 9.42
CA LYS A 37 -13.20 3.61 10.59
C LYS A 37 -13.19 2.71 11.82
N ALA A 38 -14.29 1.99 12.07
CA ALA A 38 -14.36 1.03 13.17
C ALA A 38 -13.34 -0.11 13.00
N LYS A 39 -13.23 -0.67 11.79
CA LYS A 39 -12.24 -1.70 11.46
C LYS A 39 -10.79 -1.16 11.54
N GLU A 40 -10.55 0.08 11.14
CA GLU A 40 -9.24 0.73 11.25
C GLU A 40 -8.82 0.95 12.71
N GLU A 41 -9.75 1.40 13.55
CA GLU A 41 -9.46 1.60 14.98
C GLU A 41 -9.15 0.28 15.68
N ASP A 42 -9.89 -0.79 15.37
CA ASP A 42 -9.64 -2.15 15.88
C ASP A 42 -8.29 -2.73 15.42
N ALA A 43 -7.86 -2.39 14.21
CA ALA A 43 -6.61 -2.88 13.63
C ALA A 43 -5.40 -1.94 13.82
N LYS A 44 -5.57 -0.80 14.46
CA LYS A 44 -4.57 0.26 14.55
C LYS A 44 -3.24 -0.19 15.14
N ASP A 45 -3.27 -0.95 16.22
CA ASP A 45 -2.05 -1.43 16.86
C ASP A 45 -1.36 -2.51 16.04
N MET A 46 -2.13 -3.35 15.35
CA MET A 46 -1.60 -4.31 14.36
C MET A 46 -0.91 -3.57 13.21
N PHE A 47 -1.51 -2.51 12.67
CA PHE A 47 -0.91 -1.73 11.58
C PHE A 47 0.39 -1.07 12.00
N LYS A 48 0.46 -0.49 13.20
CA LYS A 48 1.73 0.04 13.74
C LYS A 48 2.80 -1.03 13.86
N CYS A 49 2.44 -2.21 14.36
CA CYS A 49 3.37 -3.33 14.43
C CYS A 49 3.90 -3.71 13.03
N MET A 50 3.02 -3.78 12.02
CA MET A 50 3.41 -4.05 10.63
C MET A 50 4.32 -2.95 10.06
N GLU A 51 4.03 -1.67 10.34
CA GLU A 51 4.87 -0.53 9.93
C GLU A 51 6.29 -0.65 10.48
N GLU A 52 6.42 -0.95 11.78
CA GLU A 52 7.72 -1.16 12.44
C GLU A 52 8.49 -2.33 11.81
N LYS A 53 7.81 -3.44 11.53
CA LYS A 53 8.39 -4.63 10.89
C LYS A 53 8.82 -4.40 9.43
N LEU A 54 8.16 -3.50 8.73
CA LEU A 54 8.54 -3.09 7.39
C LEU A 54 9.70 -2.07 7.35
N SER A 55 10.20 -1.62 8.53
CA SER A 55 11.47 -0.90 8.67
C SER A 55 11.61 0.32 7.74
N GLY A 56 10.58 1.16 7.66
CA GLY A 56 10.61 2.39 6.85
C GLY A 56 10.41 2.19 5.33
N LYS A 57 10.13 0.97 4.88
CA LYS A 57 9.75 0.70 3.47
C LYS A 57 8.39 1.30 3.11
N VAL A 58 7.53 1.48 4.11
CA VAL A 58 6.26 2.17 4.00
C VAL A 58 6.16 3.27 5.04
N LYS A 59 5.42 4.32 4.73
CA LYS A 59 5.11 5.41 5.66
C LYS A 59 4.02 5.00 6.64
N SER A 60 3.03 4.26 6.16
CA SER A 60 1.91 3.77 6.97
C SER A 60 1.26 2.53 6.35
N VAL A 61 0.51 1.81 7.18
CA VAL A 61 -0.37 0.71 6.78
C VAL A 61 -1.80 1.12 7.10
N LYS A 62 -2.74 0.93 6.17
CA LYS A 62 -4.14 1.28 6.38
C LYS A 62 -5.09 0.33 5.63
N LEU A 63 -6.40 0.45 5.91
CA LEU A 63 -7.40 -0.27 5.14
C LEU A 63 -7.62 0.39 3.77
N SER A 64 -7.81 -0.44 2.76
CA SER A 64 -8.18 0.02 1.43
C SER A 64 -9.68 0.21 1.32
N LYS A 65 -10.08 1.33 0.72
CA LYS A 65 -11.48 1.62 0.37
C LYS A 65 -11.83 1.25 -1.07
N ARG A 66 -10.82 0.83 -1.85
CA ARG A 66 -10.95 0.63 -3.30
C ARG A 66 -10.71 -0.79 -3.78
N LEU A 67 -10.07 -1.62 -2.96
CA LEU A 67 -9.79 -3.00 -3.33
C LEU A 67 -11.06 -3.87 -3.23
N LYS A 68 -11.28 -4.67 -4.27
CA LYS A 68 -12.39 -5.66 -4.31
C LYS A 68 -11.88 -7.09 -4.16
N THR A 69 -10.87 -7.48 -4.94
CA THR A 69 -10.40 -8.86 -5.03
C THR A 69 -8.96 -9.06 -4.56
N HIS A 70 -8.09 -8.06 -4.76
CA HIS A 70 -6.69 -8.17 -4.35
C HIS A 70 -6.54 -7.96 -2.84
N PRO A 71 -5.60 -8.68 -2.20
CA PRO A 71 -5.37 -8.55 -0.75
C PRO A 71 -4.77 -7.21 -0.36
N VAL A 72 -3.89 -6.66 -1.21
CA VAL A 72 -3.13 -5.44 -0.95
C VAL A 72 -2.92 -4.61 -2.21
N CYS A 73 -2.64 -3.33 -2.02
CA CYS A 73 -2.05 -2.47 -3.03
C CYS A 73 -1.13 -1.43 -2.37
N LEU A 74 -0.36 -0.70 -3.19
CA LEU A 74 0.38 0.47 -2.75
C LEU A 74 -0.35 1.73 -3.20
N SER A 75 -0.40 2.71 -2.31
CA SER A 75 -0.68 4.10 -2.63
C SER A 75 0.50 4.96 -2.18
N SER A 76 0.43 6.24 -2.40
CA SER A 76 1.45 7.19 -1.99
C SER A 76 0.83 8.40 -1.32
N GLU A 77 1.54 8.93 -0.35
CA GLU A 77 1.21 10.21 0.27
C GLU A 77 2.25 11.27 -0.12
N GLY A 78 1.76 12.47 -0.43
CA GLY A 78 2.61 13.60 -0.82
C GLY A 78 2.69 13.81 -2.33
N GLU A 79 3.71 14.54 -2.76
CA GLU A 79 3.83 15.03 -4.14
C GLU A 79 4.30 13.96 -5.14
N VAL A 80 5.04 12.96 -4.65
CA VAL A 80 5.61 11.89 -5.50
C VAL A 80 4.72 10.66 -5.41
N SER A 81 4.11 10.29 -6.54
CA SER A 81 3.36 9.03 -6.65
C SER A 81 4.29 7.84 -6.90
N VAL A 82 3.79 6.62 -6.67
CA VAL A 82 4.50 5.38 -7.00
C VAL A 82 4.87 5.34 -8.50
N GLU A 83 3.97 5.78 -9.38
CA GLU A 83 4.23 5.87 -10.81
C GLU A 83 5.33 6.90 -11.15
N MET A 84 5.33 8.05 -10.47
CA MET A 84 6.40 9.04 -10.64
C MET A 84 7.75 8.49 -10.20
N GLU A 85 7.82 7.78 -9.08
CA GLU A 85 9.03 7.09 -8.62
C GLU A 85 9.56 6.14 -9.70
N LYS A 86 8.69 5.31 -10.29
CA LYS A 86 9.08 4.39 -11.39
C LYS A 86 9.68 5.12 -12.58
N VAL A 87 8.97 6.15 -13.07
CA VAL A 87 9.41 6.90 -14.25
C VAL A 87 10.72 7.66 -13.99
N LEU A 88 10.83 8.34 -12.85
CA LEU A 88 12.01 9.11 -12.52
C LEU A 88 13.24 8.22 -12.28
N ASN A 89 13.06 7.08 -11.63
CA ASN A 89 14.16 6.13 -11.38
C ASN A 89 14.57 5.31 -12.63
N ALA A 90 13.72 5.27 -13.66
CA ALA A 90 14.05 4.68 -14.95
C ALA A 90 14.87 5.65 -15.86
N MET A 91 14.88 6.94 -15.54
CA MET A 91 15.70 7.92 -16.26
C MET A 91 17.16 7.81 -15.81
N PRO A 92 18.15 8.01 -16.70
CA PRO A 92 19.55 8.04 -16.33
C PRO A 92 19.86 9.33 -15.57
N ASN A 93 19.67 9.28 -14.26
CA ASN A 93 20.05 10.36 -13.34
C ASN A 93 20.68 9.76 -12.07
N ASP A 94 21.51 10.54 -11.38
CA ASP A 94 22.19 10.12 -10.16
C ASP A 94 21.32 10.24 -8.89
N GLN A 95 20.16 10.89 -8.99
CA GLN A 95 19.24 11.09 -7.88
C GLN A 95 18.06 10.13 -7.97
N LYS A 96 18.03 9.17 -7.05
CA LYS A 96 16.86 8.30 -6.87
C LYS A 96 15.78 9.04 -6.08
N VAL A 97 14.59 9.03 -6.63
CA VAL A 97 13.39 9.58 -5.99
C VAL A 97 12.63 8.44 -5.34
N GLN A 98 12.12 8.65 -4.13
CA GLN A 98 11.34 7.67 -3.40
C GLN A 98 9.99 8.28 -3.01
N ALA A 99 8.91 7.60 -3.33
CA ALA A 99 7.56 7.96 -2.89
C ALA A 99 7.35 7.55 -1.43
N ASN A 100 6.54 8.30 -0.71
CA ASN A 100 6.04 7.88 0.60
C ASN A 100 4.96 6.82 0.40
N LYS A 101 5.39 5.56 0.31
CA LYS A 101 4.49 4.43 0.06
C LYS A 101 3.59 4.14 1.26
N VAL A 102 2.35 3.84 0.99
CA VAL A 102 1.35 3.39 1.95
C VAL A 102 0.86 2.02 1.52
N LEU A 103 0.97 1.04 2.42
CA LEU A 103 0.43 -0.29 2.17
C LEU A 103 -1.05 -0.31 2.54
N GLU A 104 -1.90 -0.52 1.55
CA GLU A 104 -3.33 -0.65 1.74
C GLU A 104 -3.73 -2.12 1.77
N ILE A 105 -4.48 -2.51 2.81
CA ILE A 105 -4.97 -3.88 3.01
C ILE A 105 -6.47 -3.93 2.74
N ASN A 106 -6.91 -4.92 1.99
CA ASN A 106 -8.33 -5.14 1.72
C ASN A 106 -9.03 -5.74 2.96
N PRO A 107 -9.96 -5.02 3.61
CA PRO A 107 -10.67 -5.50 4.80
C PRO A 107 -11.60 -6.68 4.54
N ASP A 108 -12.00 -6.90 3.30
CA ASP A 108 -12.93 -7.97 2.91
C ASP A 108 -12.19 -9.21 2.39
N HIS A 109 -10.86 -9.15 2.29
CA HIS A 109 -10.06 -10.29 1.88
C HIS A 109 -9.71 -11.19 3.09
N PRO A 110 -9.76 -12.54 2.97
CA PRO A 110 -9.47 -13.47 4.07
C PRO A 110 -8.12 -13.25 4.75
N VAL A 111 -7.15 -12.67 4.04
CA VAL A 111 -5.83 -12.34 4.61
C VAL A 111 -5.94 -11.35 5.77
N PHE A 112 -6.91 -10.45 5.78
CA PHE A 112 -7.08 -9.48 6.86
C PHE A 112 -7.36 -10.17 8.21
N GLU A 113 -8.28 -11.13 8.23
CA GLU A 113 -8.56 -11.93 9.43
C GLU A 113 -7.34 -12.80 9.83
N THR A 114 -6.59 -13.30 8.85
CA THR A 114 -5.33 -14.01 9.12
C THR A 114 -4.33 -13.11 9.84
N LEU A 115 -4.15 -11.87 9.40
CA LEU A 115 -3.25 -10.90 10.05
C LEU A 115 -3.68 -10.57 11.48
N LYS A 116 -4.98 -10.38 11.73
CA LYS A 116 -5.52 -10.15 13.08
C LYS A 116 -5.23 -11.32 14.01
N ASN A 117 -5.42 -12.54 13.54
CA ASN A 117 -5.11 -13.74 14.31
C ASN A 117 -3.61 -13.86 14.60
N LEU A 118 -2.75 -13.57 13.62
CA LEU A 118 -1.30 -13.61 13.79
C LEU A 118 -0.81 -12.52 14.74
N TYR A 119 -1.38 -11.34 14.71
CA TYR A 119 -1.05 -10.26 15.64
C TYR A 119 -1.26 -10.69 17.10
N SER A 120 -2.28 -11.50 17.36
CA SER A 120 -2.59 -11.99 18.71
C SER A 120 -1.82 -13.25 19.12
N SER A 121 -1.27 -14.02 18.17
CA SER A 121 -0.72 -15.35 18.41
C SER A 121 0.75 -15.54 18.02
N ASP A 122 1.22 -14.89 16.94
CA ASP A 122 2.54 -15.12 16.35
C ASP A 122 3.04 -13.88 15.59
N ASN A 123 3.71 -13.00 16.32
CA ASN A 123 4.27 -11.77 15.75
C ASN A 123 5.42 -12.00 14.76
N ASP A 124 6.14 -13.11 14.85
CA ASP A 124 7.20 -13.43 13.89
C ASP A 124 6.59 -13.83 12.54
N LYS A 125 5.50 -14.59 12.61
CA LYS A 125 4.74 -14.93 11.40
C LYS A 125 4.04 -13.71 10.80
N LEU A 126 3.54 -12.79 11.63
CA LEU A 126 2.99 -11.51 11.18
C LEU A 126 4.04 -10.69 10.42
N GLU A 127 5.30 -10.64 10.89
CA GLU A 127 6.37 -9.98 10.18
C GLU A 127 6.60 -10.58 8.78
N LYS A 128 6.64 -11.91 8.68
CA LYS A 128 6.80 -12.61 7.41
C LYS A 128 5.64 -12.29 6.44
N TYR A 129 4.41 -12.31 6.93
CA TYR A 129 3.23 -11.91 6.13
C TYR A 129 3.30 -10.45 5.70
N SER A 130 3.72 -9.54 6.57
CA SER A 130 3.86 -8.12 6.24
C SER A 130 4.85 -7.91 5.10
N LYS A 131 6.01 -8.55 5.17
CA LYS A 131 7.03 -8.51 4.10
C LYS A 131 6.53 -9.13 2.80
N LEU A 132 5.83 -10.26 2.89
CA LEU A 132 5.25 -10.94 1.73
C LEU A 132 4.23 -10.03 1.02
N LEU A 133 3.29 -9.47 1.77
CA LEU A 133 2.23 -8.60 1.24
C LEU A 133 2.81 -7.31 0.64
N TYR A 134 3.83 -6.72 1.26
CA TYR A 134 4.53 -5.56 0.70
C TYR A 134 5.18 -5.89 -0.65
N ASN A 135 5.90 -7.01 -0.74
CA ASN A 135 6.52 -7.45 -2.00
C ASN A 135 5.48 -7.78 -3.07
N GLN A 136 4.34 -8.38 -2.70
CA GLN A 136 3.22 -8.59 -3.63
C GLN A 136 2.66 -7.26 -4.14
N ALA A 137 2.51 -6.27 -3.27
CA ALA A 137 2.03 -4.95 -3.66
C ALA A 137 3.01 -4.25 -4.61
N LEU A 138 4.34 -4.38 -4.40
CA LEU A 138 5.36 -3.91 -5.34
C LEU A 138 5.18 -4.55 -6.73
N MET A 139 5.00 -5.88 -6.78
CA MET A 139 4.83 -6.60 -8.05
C MET A 139 3.54 -6.19 -8.77
N ILE A 140 2.44 -5.98 -8.05
CA ILE A 140 1.18 -5.49 -8.62
C ILE A 140 1.38 -4.12 -9.27
N GLU A 141 2.15 -3.23 -8.64
CA GLU A 141 2.50 -1.92 -9.19
C GLU A 141 3.59 -1.99 -10.28
N GLY A 142 4.11 -3.18 -10.61
CA GLY A 142 5.19 -3.35 -11.59
C GLY A 142 6.52 -2.78 -11.12
N MET A 143 6.73 -2.71 -9.81
CA MET A 143 8.00 -2.34 -9.21
C MET A 143 8.88 -3.57 -8.96
N PRO A 144 10.21 -3.44 -9.00
CA PRO A 144 11.09 -4.55 -8.69
C PRO A 144 11.00 -4.90 -7.20
N VAL A 145 11.03 -6.20 -6.90
CA VAL A 145 11.25 -6.71 -5.55
C VAL A 145 12.73 -6.53 -5.22
N GLU A 146 13.05 -5.97 -4.05
CA GLU A 146 14.43 -5.67 -3.65
C GLU A 146 15.28 -6.95 -3.50
N ASP A 147 14.73 -7.97 -2.85
CA ASP A 147 15.35 -9.28 -2.69
C ASP A 147 14.39 -10.40 -3.14
N PRO A 148 14.49 -10.84 -4.42
CA PRO A 148 13.65 -11.91 -4.93
C PRO A 148 13.92 -13.28 -4.27
N VAL A 149 15.12 -13.49 -3.71
CA VAL A 149 15.47 -14.74 -3.02
C VAL A 149 14.79 -14.78 -1.66
N GLU A 150 14.89 -13.70 -0.88
CA GLU A 150 14.16 -13.58 0.39
C GLU A 150 12.65 -13.75 0.15
N PHE A 151 12.10 -13.09 -0.87
CA PHE A 151 10.69 -13.23 -1.23
C PHE A 151 10.29 -14.68 -1.52
N SER A 152 11.09 -15.40 -2.33
CA SER A 152 10.83 -16.80 -2.64
C SER A 152 10.90 -17.70 -1.41
N ASN A 153 11.86 -17.46 -0.51
CA ASN A 153 11.99 -18.20 0.74
C ASN A 153 10.78 -17.96 1.65
N LEU A 154 10.33 -16.71 1.80
CA LEU A 154 9.14 -16.36 2.57
C LEU A 154 7.89 -17.07 2.04
N VAL A 155 7.70 -17.13 0.72
CA VAL A 155 6.60 -17.88 0.11
C VAL A 155 6.66 -19.36 0.53
N CYS A 156 7.81 -20.00 0.39
CA CYS A 156 7.99 -21.41 0.76
C CYS A 156 7.76 -21.68 2.25
N GLU A 157 8.28 -20.81 3.11
CA GLU A 157 8.11 -20.93 4.57
C GLU A 157 6.64 -20.79 5.02
N LEU A 158 5.85 -19.98 4.32
CA LEU A 158 4.44 -19.77 4.65
C LEU A 158 3.50 -20.81 4.02
N MET A 159 4.00 -21.65 3.11
CA MET A 159 3.27 -22.77 2.52
C MET A 159 3.31 -24.05 3.38
N VAL A 160 4.16 -24.08 4.40
CA VAL A 160 4.39 -25.22 5.33
C VAL A 160 3.92 -24.84 6.72
#